data_2df8444134c758a05455caa9a7518f29
#
_entry.id   2df8444134c758a05455caa9a7518f29
#
_cell.length_a   1.000
_cell.length_b   1.000
_cell.length_c   1.000
_cell.angle_alpha   90.00
_cell.angle_beta   90.00
_cell.angle_gamma   90.00
#
_symmetry.space_group_name_H-M   'P 1'
#
loop_
_entity.id
_entity.type
_entity.pdbx_description
1 polymer ?
#
loop_
_entity_poly.entity_id
_entity_poly.type
_entity_poly.pdbx_seq_one_letter_code
_entity_poly.pdbx_strand_id
1 'polypeptide(L)'
;MMQEIKITGNRVGVLIGKGGATKKELEAKTHTTITIDSKEGLVKVEGIEEDTVSLLRAVEIVNAINRGFSPERAFEMIEDEDLLLEVIDLAGMADNPRQLDRLRGRIIGKDGRAREQIEDMTDVEISVFGKTVALIGYPEQLKTARAAVDMLIEGVPHENVFAFLDRKKKEAKQDMISYYY
;
A
#
# COMPACT_ATOMS: atom_id res chain seq x y z
N MET A 1 8.10 -23.41 5.46
CA MET A 1 8.75 -22.19 4.92
C MET A 1 8.47 -21.02 5.85
N MET A 2 9.44 -20.15 6.07
CA MET A 2 9.33 -19.04 7.01
C MET A 2 9.90 -17.76 6.42
N GLN A 3 9.24 -16.63 6.68
CA GLN A 3 9.71 -15.29 6.35
C GLN A 3 9.76 -14.43 7.62
N GLU A 4 10.77 -13.58 7.72
CA GLU A 4 10.89 -12.62 8.81
C GLU A 4 10.73 -11.19 8.27
N ILE A 5 9.95 -10.38 8.99
CA ILE A 5 9.68 -8.99 8.63
C ILE A 5 9.89 -8.13 9.86
N LYS A 6 10.62 -7.04 9.72
CA LYS A 6 10.72 -6.04 10.78
C LYS A 6 9.67 -4.95 10.57
N ILE A 7 8.85 -4.72 11.60
CA ILE A 7 7.82 -3.68 11.57
C ILE A 7 8.08 -2.59 12.60
N THR A 8 7.56 -1.40 12.38
CA THR A 8 7.70 -0.29 13.30
C THR A 8 6.86 -0.50 14.57
N GLY A 9 7.37 -0.07 15.71
CA GLY A 9 6.75 -0.33 17.01
C GLY A 9 5.29 0.13 17.12
N ASN A 10 4.95 1.26 16.53
CA ASN A 10 3.59 1.80 16.51
C ASN A 10 2.62 1.00 15.60
N ARG A 11 3.12 0.08 14.77
CA ARG A 11 2.30 -0.77 13.92
C ARG A 11 2.11 -2.19 14.48
N VAL A 12 2.91 -2.57 15.46
CA VAL A 12 2.79 -3.88 16.15
C VAL A 12 1.38 -4.08 16.72
N GLY A 13 0.88 -3.08 17.43
CA GLY A 13 -0.46 -3.13 18.02
C GLY A 13 -1.58 -3.24 16.98
N VAL A 14 -1.42 -2.59 15.82
CA VAL A 14 -2.38 -2.68 14.71
C VAL A 14 -2.38 -4.09 14.11
N LEU A 15 -1.22 -4.69 13.92
CA LEU A 15 -1.10 -6.06 13.40
C LEU A 15 -1.70 -7.10 14.37
N ILE A 16 -1.48 -6.95 15.66
CA ILE A 16 -2.07 -7.83 16.66
C ILE A 16 -3.59 -7.64 16.71
N GLY A 17 -4.05 -6.40 16.73
CA GLY A 17 -5.45 -6.03 16.88
C GLY A 17 -5.97 -6.21 18.29
N LYS A 18 -7.22 -5.82 18.53
CA LYS A 18 -7.87 -5.92 19.83
C LYS A 18 -8.04 -7.39 20.23
N GLY A 19 -7.42 -7.78 21.34
CA GLY A 19 -7.46 -9.16 21.82
C GLY A 19 -6.82 -10.17 20.87
N GLY A 20 -5.93 -9.72 19.97
CA GLY A 20 -5.28 -10.58 18.98
C GLY A 20 -6.15 -10.89 17.76
N ALA A 21 -7.27 -10.19 17.57
CA ALA A 21 -8.25 -10.49 16.53
C ALA A 21 -7.69 -10.38 15.10
N THR A 22 -6.94 -9.32 14.81
CA THR A 22 -6.37 -9.10 13.48
C THR A 22 -5.37 -10.19 13.11
N LYS A 23 -4.45 -10.50 14.01
CA LYS A 23 -3.47 -11.58 13.84
C LYS A 23 -4.15 -12.92 13.58
N LYS A 24 -5.16 -13.28 14.40
CA LYS A 24 -5.91 -14.54 14.27
C LYS A 24 -6.67 -14.62 12.95
N GLU A 25 -7.28 -13.53 12.53
CA GLU A 25 -8.00 -13.46 11.25
C GLU A 25 -7.04 -13.66 10.07
N LEU A 26 -5.88 -13.01 10.10
CA LEU A 26 -4.86 -13.16 9.06
C LEU A 26 -4.34 -14.61 9.00
N GLU A 27 -4.01 -15.20 10.15
CA GLU A 27 -3.56 -16.59 10.24
C GLU A 27 -4.61 -17.56 9.68
N ALA A 28 -5.88 -17.37 10.04
CA ALA A 28 -6.97 -18.23 9.58
C ALA A 28 -7.19 -18.14 8.05
N LYS A 29 -7.18 -16.92 7.50
CA LYS A 29 -7.44 -16.68 6.08
C LYS A 29 -6.27 -17.07 5.16
N THR A 30 -5.05 -17.05 5.66
CA THR A 30 -3.85 -17.37 4.88
C THR A 30 -3.25 -18.72 5.23
N HIS A 31 -3.82 -19.44 6.18
CA HIS A 31 -3.30 -20.73 6.67
C HIS A 31 -1.82 -20.66 7.08
N THR A 32 -1.46 -19.57 7.73
CA THR A 32 -0.12 -19.30 8.23
C THR A 32 -0.11 -19.18 9.76
N THR A 33 1.06 -19.30 10.35
CA THR A 33 1.29 -19.03 11.77
C THR A 33 2.15 -17.76 11.88
N ILE A 34 1.70 -16.79 12.68
CA ILE A 34 2.37 -15.50 12.85
C ILE A 34 2.85 -15.37 14.29
N THR A 35 4.15 -15.20 14.48
CA THR A 35 4.78 -14.95 15.76
C THR A 35 5.33 -13.54 15.79
N ILE A 36 4.98 -12.76 16.82
CA ILE A 36 5.36 -11.35 16.93
C ILE A 36 6.19 -11.14 18.19
N ASP A 37 7.42 -10.66 18.01
CA ASP A 37 8.23 -10.10 19.08
C ASP A 37 7.97 -8.60 19.16
N SER A 38 7.16 -8.18 20.12
CA SER A 38 6.75 -6.78 20.27
C SER A 38 7.89 -5.86 20.71
N LYS A 39 8.93 -6.39 21.34
CA LYS A 39 10.09 -5.60 21.78
C LYS A 39 11.01 -5.26 20.63
N GLU A 40 11.29 -6.24 19.79
CA GLU A 40 12.19 -6.10 18.65
C GLU A 40 11.45 -5.63 17.38
N GLY A 41 10.12 -5.70 17.35
CA GLY A 41 9.32 -5.44 16.16
C GLY A 41 9.53 -6.49 15.08
N LEU A 42 9.89 -7.71 15.47
CA LEU A 42 10.14 -8.81 14.54
C LEU A 42 8.90 -9.67 14.38
N VAL A 43 8.48 -9.87 13.15
CA VAL A 43 7.34 -10.72 12.78
C VAL A 43 7.85 -11.91 11.98
N LYS A 44 7.52 -13.11 12.44
CA LYS A 44 7.79 -14.36 11.73
C LYS A 44 6.50 -14.90 11.17
N VAL A 45 6.48 -15.16 9.88
CA VAL A 45 5.34 -15.77 9.18
C VAL A 45 5.75 -17.14 8.70
N GLU A 46 5.09 -18.16 9.18
CA GLU A 46 5.36 -19.55 8.84
C GLU A 46 4.18 -20.12 8.06
N GLY A 47 4.46 -20.70 6.90
CA GLY A 47 3.50 -21.38 6.06
C GLY A 47 3.90 -22.80 5.74
N ILE A 48 2.99 -23.55 5.16
CA ILE A 48 3.26 -24.91 4.67
C ILE A 48 4.05 -24.85 3.36
N GLU A 49 4.92 -25.82 3.13
CA GLU A 49 5.83 -25.84 1.97
C GLU A 49 5.08 -25.92 0.65
N GLU A 50 3.93 -26.57 0.64
CA GLU A 50 3.10 -26.75 -0.55
C GLU A 50 2.30 -25.48 -0.92
N ASP A 51 2.21 -24.49 -0.03
CA ASP A 51 1.43 -23.27 -0.24
C ASP A 51 2.26 -21.99 -0.05
N THR A 52 3.23 -21.82 -0.93
CA THR A 52 4.08 -20.63 -0.96
C THR A 52 3.28 -19.35 -1.27
N VAL A 53 2.21 -19.45 -2.04
CA VAL A 53 1.38 -18.31 -2.45
C VAL A 53 0.71 -17.67 -1.23
N SER A 54 0.08 -18.48 -0.39
CA SER A 54 -0.55 -18.00 0.86
C SER A 54 0.47 -17.38 1.81
N LEU A 55 1.65 -17.97 1.93
CA LEU A 55 2.74 -17.40 2.73
C LEU A 55 3.14 -16.00 2.23
N LEU A 56 3.40 -15.87 0.94
CA LEU A 56 3.78 -14.58 0.34
C LEU A 56 2.67 -13.54 0.46
N ARG A 57 1.43 -13.95 0.32
CA ARG A 57 0.28 -13.06 0.51
C ARG A 57 0.18 -12.57 1.97
N ALA A 58 0.39 -13.46 2.94
CA ALA A 58 0.42 -13.07 4.36
C ALA A 58 1.54 -12.05 4.63
N VAL A 59 2.73 -12.28 4.09
CA VAL A 59 3.87 -11.36 4.18
C VAL A 59 3.53 -9.99 3.58
N GLU A 60 2.90 -9.96 2.42
CA GLU A 60 2.48 -8.73 1.73
C GLU A 60 1.47 -7.94 2.57
N ILE A 61 0.51 -8.61 3.20
CA ILE A 61 -0.48 -7.99 4.09
C ILE A 61 0.19 -7.42 5.34
N VAL A 62 1.12 -8.15 5.96
CA VAL A 62 1.90 -7.64 7.09
C VAL A 62 2.67 -6.38 6.69
N ASN A 63 3.28 -6.38 5.51
CA ASN A 63 3.97 -5.20 4.98
C ASN A 63 3.01 -4.03 4.73
N ALA A 64 1.82 -4.27 4.21
CA ALA A 64 0.81 -3.22 4.02
C ALA A 64 0.41 -2.57 5.35
N ILE A 65 0.17 -3.37 6.38
CA ILE A 65 -0.13 -2.87 7.73
C ILE A 65 1.07 -2.08 8.28
N ASN A 66 2.28 -2.58 8.10
CA ASN A 66 3.50 -1.88 8.51
C ASN A 66 3.65 -0.51 7.81
N ARG A 67 3.15 -0.37 6.59
CA ARG A 67 3.20 0.88 5.82
C ARG A 67 2.00 1.80 6.05
N GLY A 68 1.19 1.55 7.06
CA GLY A 68 0.14 2.44 7.54
C GLY A 68 -1.28 2.10 7.11
N PHE A 69 -1.48 1.06 6.31
CA PHE A 69 -2.84 0.61 5.97
C PHE A 69 -3.55 0.02 7.18
N SER A 70 -4.84 0.27 7.28
CA SER A 70 -5.69 -0.43 8.24
C SER A 70 -5.79 -1.92 7.88
N PRO A 71 -6.07 -2.79 8.86
CA PRO A 71 -6.30 -4.21 8.57
C PRO A 71 -7.39 -4.45 7.53
N GLU A 72 -8.46 -3.67 7.57
CA GLU A 72 -9.59 -3.78 6.62
C GLU A 72 -9.12 -3.54 5.18
N ARG A 73 -8.31 -2.52 4.95
CA ARG A 73 -7.75 -2.23 3.63
C ARG A 73 -6.73 -3.28 3.19
N ALA A 74 -5.82 -3.66 4.08
CA ALA A 74 -4.81 -4.68 3.79
C ALA A 74 -5.45 -6.05 3.47
N PHE A 75 -6.55 -6.40 4.13
CA PHE A 75 -7.23 -7.67 3.93
C PHE A 75 -8.00 -7.76 2.60
N GLU A 76 -8.21 -6.66 1.91
CA GLU A 76 -8.74 -6.70 0.54
C GLU A 76 -7.86 -7.55 -0.38
N MET A 77 -6.55 -7.61 -0.13
CA MET A 77 -5.63 -8.47 -0.87
C MET A 77 -5.83 -9.97 -0.61
N ILE A 78 -6.57 -10.35 0.43
CA ILE A 78 -6.98 -11.76 0.65
C ILE A 78 -8.17 -12.10 -0.24
N GLU A 79 -9.14 -11.18 -0.33
CA GLU A 79 -10.38 -11.39 -1.07
C GLU A 79 -10.17 -11.30 -2.58
N ASP A 80 -9.14 -10.59 -3.03
CA ASP A 80 -8.81 -10.39 -4.43
C ASP A 80 -7.33 -10.62 -4.69
N GLU A 81 -7.04 -11.72 -5.39
CA GLU A 81 -5.67 -12.16 -5.68
C GLU A 81 -4.93 -11.27 -6.68
N ASP A 82 -5.65 -10.48 -7.45
CA ASP A 82 -5.08 -9.58 -8.46
C ASP A 82 -4.59 -8.25 -7.86
N LEU A 83 -4.99 -7.95 -6.62
CA LEU A 83 -4.49 -6.77 -5.92
C LEU A 83 -3.03 -6.96 -5.50
N LEU A 84 -2.23 -5.93 -5.73
CA LEU A 84 -0.81 -5.90 -5.39
C LEU A 84 -0.47 -4.72 -4.48
N LEU A 85 0.54 -4.90 -3.67
CA LEU A 85 1.16 -3.85 -2.86
C LEU A 85 2.40 -3.33 -3.58
N GLU A 86 2.48 -2.01 -3.73
CA GLU A 86 3.69 -1.33 -4.19
C GLU A 86 4.13 -0.31 -3.14
N VAL A 87 5.42 -0.26 -2.84
CA VAL A 87 5.99 0.67 -1.85
C VAL A 87 7.01 1.56 -2.52
N ILE A 88 6.83 2.88 -2.37
CA ILE A 88 7.75 3.90 -2.86
C ILE A 88 8.52 4.44 -1.67
N ASP A 89 9.86 4.32 -1.70
CA ASP A 89 10.72 4.85 -0.66
C ASP A 89 11.06 6.32 -0.97
N LEU A 90 10.63 7.21 -0.08
CA LEU A 90 10.92 8.65 -0.18
C LEU A 90 12.27 9.03 0.43
N ALA A 91 12.87 8.16 1.22
CA ALA A 91 14.12 8.48 1.94
C ALA A 91 15.27 8.79 0.98
N GLY A 92 15.35 8.08 -0.16
CA GLY A 92 16.35 8.31 -1.19
C GLY A 92 16.10 9.56 -2.05
N MET A 93 14.95 10.20 -1.92
CA MET A 93 14.53 11.37 -2.70
C MET A 93 14.58 12.68 -1.91
N ALA A 94 14.95 12.60 -0.64
CA ALA A 94 15.02 13.75 0.28
C ALA A 94 16.38 13.77 0.98
N ASP A 95 17.04 14.94 0.99
CA ASP A 95 18.36 15.11 1.61
C ASP A 95 18.29 15.32 3.12
N ASN A 96 17.13 15.70 3.64
CA ASN A 96 16.92 16.00 5.04
C ASN A 96 15.44 15.80 5.45
N PRO A 97 15.13 15.76 6.78
CA PRO A 97 13.75 15.58 7.25
C PRO A 97 12.76 16.63 6.76
N ARG A 98 13.22 17.87 6.56
CA ARG A 98 12.37 18.97 6.07
C ARG A 98 11.92 18.74 4.63
N GLN A 99 12.81 18.26 3.77
CA GLN A 99 12.45 17.88 2.40
C GLN A 99 11.51 16.67 2.37
N LEU A 100 11.74 15.70 3.24
CA LEU A 100 10.84 14.54 3.38
C LEU A 100 9.43 14.98 3.74
N ASP A 101 9.27 15.84 4.74
CA ASP A 101 7.97 16.37 5.14
C ASP A 101 7.31 17.16 4.02
N ARG A 102 8.09 17.87 3.23
CA ARG A 102 7.61 18.61 2.06
C ARG A 102 7.07 17.67 0.97
N LEU A 103 7.79 16.58 0.67
CA LEU A 103 7.32 15.58 -0.28
C LEU A 103 6.03 14.90 0.19
N ARG A 104 5.99 14.51 1.46
CA ARG A 104 4.79 13.93 2.06
C ARG A 104 3.60 14.88 1.98
N GLY A 105 3.81 16.15 2.31
CA GLY A 105 2.79 17.18 2.25
C GLY A 105 2.25 17.41 0.84
N ARG A 106 3.08 17.32 -0.17
CA ARG A 106 2.65 17.41 -1.57
C ARG A 106 1.76 16.26 -2.00
N ILE A 107 2.11 15.05 -1.58
CA ILE A 107 1.36 13.82 -1.92
C ILE A 107 0.02 13.79 -1.19
N ILE A 108 0.01 14.13 0.10
CA ILE A 108 -1.21 14.16 0.93
C ILE A 108 -2.12 15.31 0.48
N GLY A 109 -1.56 16.48 0.26
CA GLY A 109 -2.28 17.71 -0.03
C GLY A 109 -2.97 18.29 1.21
N LYS A 110 -3.65 19.42 1.02
CA LYS A 110 -4.40 20.08 2.09
C LYS A 110 -5.57 19.18 2.54
N ASP A 111 -5.61 18.87 3.83
CA ASP A 111 -6.63 18.02 4.45
C ASP A 111 -6.77 16.62 3.80
N GLY A 112 -5.66 16.13 3.21
CA GLY A 112 -5.64 14.83 2.55
C GLY A 112 -6.30 14.78 1.17
N ARG A 113 -6.69 15.92 0.62
CA ARG A 113 -7.49 15.99 -0.63
C ARG A 113 -6.75 15.51 -1.87
N ALA A 114 -5.44 15.78 -1.98
CA ALA A 114 -4.67 15.31 -3.13
C ALA A 114 -4.59 13.77 -3.16
N ARG A 115 -4.31 13.17 -2.02
CA ARG A 115 -4.29 11.71 -1.86
C ARG A 115 -5.65 11.09 -2.19
N GLU A 116 -6.72 11.62 -1.60
CA GLU A 116 -8.09 11.14 -1.85
C GLU A 116 -8.48 11.26 -3.33
N GLN A 117 -8.10 12.35 -3.98
CA GLN A 117 -8.40 12.55 -5.40
C GLN A 117 -7.66 11.55 -6.29
N ILE A 118 -6.41 11.23 -5.97
CA ILE A 118 -5.67 10.19 -6.69
C ILE A 118 -6.34 8.82 -6.47
N GLU A 119 -6.71 8.50 -5.24
CA GLU A 119 -7.44 7.26 -4.91
C GLU A 119 -8.74 7.14 -5.72
N ASP A 120 -9.54 8.19 -5.75
CA ASP A 120 -10.83 8.21 -6.46
C ASP A 120 -10.67 8.09 -7.98
N MET A 121 -9.63 8.67 -8.54
CA MET A 121 -9.40 8.66 -9.99
C MET A 121 -8.72 7.38 -10.49
N THR A 122 -8.05 6.63 -9.63
CA THR A 122 -7.28 5.43 -10.00
C THR A 122 -7.81 4.14 -9.42
N ASP A 123 -8.74 4.20 -8.47
CA ASP A 123 -9.18 3.06 -7.65
C ASP A 123 -8.05 2.37 -6.87
N VAL A 124 -6.97 3.11 -6.61
CA VAL A 124 -5.82 2.65 -5.82
C VAL A 124 -5.93 3.21 -4.42
N GLU A 125 -5.69 2.40 -3.41
CA GLU A 125 -5.58 2.86 -2.04
C GLU A 125 -4.16 3.31 -1.73
N ILE A 126 -4.01 4.44 -1.05
CA ILE A 126 -2.72 5.09 -0.80
C ILE A 126 -2.52 5.30 0.70
N SER A 127 -1.36 4.90 1.21
CA SER A 127 -0.93 5.22 2.57
C SER A 127 0.41 5.95 2.54
N VAL A 128 0.43 7.18 3.04
CA VAL A 128 1.66 7.95 3.25
C VAL A 128 2.06 7.80 4.72
N PHE A 129 3.07 7.02 4.97
CA PHE A 129 3.46 6.67 6.33
C PHE A 129 4.99 6.67 6.48
N GLY A 130 5.52 7.35 7.50
CA GLY A 130 6.96 7.43 7.72
C GLY A 130 7.68 7.99 6.50
N LYS A 131 8.60 7.21 5.95
CA LYS A 131 9.41 7.58 4.78
C LYS A 131 8.92 6.92 3.48
N THR A 132 7.69 6.40 3.47
CA THR A 132 7.18 5.64 2.33
C THR A 132 5.79 6.07 1.90
N VAL A 133 5.50 5.84 0.63
CA VAL A 133 4.15 5.84 0.07
C VAL A 133 3.85 4.42 -0.37
N ALA A 134 2.81 3.83 0.17
CA ALA A 134 2.37 2.49 -0.18
C ALA A 134 1.06 2.55 -0.96
N LEU A 135 0.96 1.72 -1.98
CA LEU A 135 -0.17 1.66 -2.90
C LEU A 135 -0.72 0.24 -2.94
N ILE A 136 -2.04 0.08 -2.88
CA ILE A 136 -2.73 -1.19 -3.12
C ILE A 136 -3.69 -0.98 -4.29
N GLY A 137 -3.57 -1.82 -5.31
CA GLY A 137 -4.43 -1.76 -6.49
C GLY A 137 -4.09 -2.82 -7.52
N TYR A 138 -4.83 -2.81 -8.62
CA TYR A 138 -4.53 -3.64 -9.77
C TYR A 138 -3.34 -3.11 -10.56
N PRO A 139 -2.60 -3.96 -11.29
CA PRO A 139 -1.36 -3.56 -11.97
C PRO A 139 -1.47 -2.31 -12.84
N GLU A 140 -2.51 -2.19 -13.65
CA GLU A 140 -2.69 -1.02 -14.53
C GLU A 140 -3.00 0.26 -13.76
N GLN A 141 -3.85 0.18 -12.72
CA GLN A 141 -4.17 1.31 -11.86
C GLN A 141 -2.96 1.72 -11.01
N LEU A 142 -2.19 0.76 -10.51
CA LEU A 142 -0.95 1.02 -9.77
C LEU A 142 0.04 1.80 -10.63
N LYS A 143 0.19 1.43 -11.89
CA LYS A 143 1.07 2.12 -12.84
C LYS A 143 0.68 3.59 -13.00
N THR A 144 -0.61 3.88 -13.13
CA THR A 144 -1.13 5.24 -13.25
C THR A 144 -0.97 6.03 -11.93
N ALA A 145 -1.33 5.42 -10.81
CA ALA A 145 -1.18 6.05 -9.49
C ALA A 145 0.28 6.32 -9.15
N ARG A 146 1.17 5.38 -9.47
CA ARG A 146 2.62 5.54 -9.32
C ARG A 146 3.14 6.74 -10.12
N ALA A 147 2.74 6.85 -11.38
CA ALA A 147 3.11 7.98 -12.24
C ALA A 147 2.65 9.32 -11.65
N ALA A 148 1.44 9.38 -11.11
CA ALA A 148 0.92 10.59 -10.46
C ALA A 148 1.75 10.96 -9.21
N VAL A 149 2.09 9.99 -8.38
CA VAL A 149 2.93 10.21 -7.19
C VAL A 149 4.33 10.70 -7.60
N ASP A 150 4.92 10.09 -8.62
CA ASP A 150 6.24 10.50 -9.14
C ASP A 150 6.21 11.94 -9.65
N MET A 151 5.16 12.36 -10.35
CA MET A 151 4.96 13.75 -10.81
C MET A 151 4.91 14.72 -9.61
N LEU A 152 4.21 14.37 -8.54
CA LEU A 152 4.16 15.18 -7.32
C LEU A 152 5.53 15.29 -6.64
N ILE A 153 6.29 14.21 -6.60
CA ILE A 153 7.67 14.17 -6.07
C ILE A 153 8.58 15.09 -6.89
N GLU A 154 8.44 15.09 -8.21
CA GLU A 154 9.23 15.92 -9.14
C GLU A 154 8.84 17.40 -9.10
N GLY A 155 7.75 17.76 -8.44
CA GLY A 155 7.30 19.14 -8.28
C GLY A 155 6.30 19.61 -9.31
N VAL A 156 5.69 18.72 -10.08
CA VAL A 156 4.62 19.04 -11.02
C VAL A 156 3.42 19.63 -10.27
N PRO A 157 2.82 20.74 -10.72
CA PRO A 157 1.64 21.32 -10.07
C PRO A 157 0.49 20.32 -9.96
N HIS A 158 -0.25 20.37 -8.86
CA HIS A 158 -1.37 19.46 -8.61
C HIS A 158 -2.41 19.45 -9.74
N GLU A 159 -2.72 20.60 -10.29
CA GLU A 159 -3.65 20.73 -11.44
C GLU A 159 -3.23 19.87 -12.63
N ASN A 160 -1.94 19.84 -12.93
CA ASN A 160 -1.39 19.08 -14.06
C ASN A 160 -1.41 17.58 -13.77
N VAL A 161 -1.19 17.18 -12.52
CA VAL A 161 -1.30 15.78 -12.08
C VAL A 161 -2.74 15.30 -12.23
N PHE A 162 -3.71 16.10 -11.79
CA PHE A 162 -5.13 15.74 -11.91
C PHE A 162 -5.61 15.72 -13.36
N ALA A 163 -5.12 16.62 -14.22
CA ALA A 163 -5.39 16.60 -15.65
C ALA A 163 -4.83 15.32 -16.30
N PHE A 164 -3.63 14.89 -15.91
CA PHE A 164 -3.04 13.63 -16.33
C PHE A 164 -3.92 12.42 -15.94
N LEU A 165 -4.38 12.37 -14.68
CA LEU A 165 -5.24 11.30 -14.17
C LEU A 165 -6.59 11.26 -14.90
N ASP A 166 -7.20 12.42 -15.14
CA ASP A 166 -8.46 12.53 -15.87
C ASP A 166 -8.33 12.00 -17.31
N ARG A 167 -7.24 12.34 -17.98
CA ARG A 167 -6.94 11.80 -19.32
C ARG A 167 -6.77 10.29 -19.30
N LYS A 168 -6.03 9.75 -18.33
CA LYS A 168 -5.83 8.30 -18.19
C LYS A 168 -7.13 7.55 -17.90
N LYS A 169 -8.00 8.12 -17.09
CA LYS A 169 -9.31 7.55 -16.80
C LYS A 169 -10.19 7.49 -18.05
N LYS A 170 -10.17 8.56 -18.89
CA LYS A 170 -10.89 8.60 -20.16
C LYS A 170 -10.34 7.60 -21.18
N GLU A 171 -9.01 7.50 -21.30
CA GLU A 171 -8.34 6.51 -22.16
C GLU A 171 -8.74 5.07 -21.78
N ALA A 172 -8.67 4.72 -20.50
CA ALA A 172 -9.05 3.39 -20.01
C ALA A 172 -10.52 3.07 -20.31
N LYS A 173 -11.41 4.03 -20.17
CA LYS A 173 -12.83 3.86 -20.50
C LYS A 173 -13.05 3.66 -21.99
N GLN A 174 -12.33 4.37 -22.84
CA GLN A 174 -12.40 4.25 -24.29
C GLN A 174 -11.87 2.90 -24.77
N ASP A 175 -10.75 2.43 -24.21
CA ASP A 175 -10.19 1.10 -24.52
C ASP A 175 -11.16 -0.02 -24.15
N MET A 176 -11.83 0.08 -23.01
CA MET A 176 -12.85 -0.87 -22.61
C MET A 176 -14.02 -0.90 -23.59
N ILE A 177 -14.50 0.27 -24.03
CA ILE A 177 -15.59 0.35 -25.03
C ILE A 177 -15.15 -0.28 -26.34
N SER A 178 -13.93 0.00 -26.82
CA SER A 178 -13.43 -0.54 -28.09
C SER A 178 -13.22 -2.07 -28.04
N TYR A 179 -12.97 -2.63 -26.88
CA TYR A 179 -12.83 -4.08 -26.70
C TYR A 179 -14.17 -4.81 -26.82
N TYR A 180 -15.27 -4.17 -26.39
CA TYR A 180 -16.61 -4.79 -26.40
C TYR A 180 -17.44 -4.46 -27.65
N TYR A 181 -17.02 -3.54 -28.48
CA TYR A 181 -17.68 -3.13 -29.71
C TYR A 181 -16.73 -3.13 -30.91
#